data_705aec8d0839a6fa31e65356408165ef
#
_entry.id   705aec8d0839a6fa31e65356408165ef
#
_cell.length_a   1.000
_cell.length_b   1.000
_cell.length_c   1.000
_cell.angle_alpha   90.00
_cell.angle_beta   90.00
_cell.angle_gamma   90.00
#
_symmetry.space_group_name_H-M   'P 1'
#
loop_
_entity.id
_entity.type
_entity.pdbx_description
1 polymer ?
#
loop_
_entity_poly.entity_id
_entity_poly.type
_entity_poly.pdbx_seq_one_letter_code
_entity_poly.pdbx_strand_id
1 'polypeptide(L)'
;LKLDYEQSTNYINSCKYYIDNQINTVCQLLIENGYIEENNEISDTYNLTFYGSGASNITEIHALIAIESMNLNDYYNDFSTIELVGFLSIFMGIKLNDEYRSSFPNTKNSKIKSLVKSNMELYEKYMNIQLKYDVKIGEDVNELLTFDLIDSLQEWCELENEQQCKYFIQTNLNSIELSS
;
A
#
# COMPACT_ATOMS: atom_id res chain seq x y z
N LEU A 1 42.67 21.70 -6.40
CA LEU A 1 42.80 20.59 -5.43
C LEU A 1 42.24 20.95 -4.06
N LYS A 2 42.66 22.09 -3.40
CA LYS A 2 42.15 22.44 -2.08
C LYS A 2 40.70 22.93 -2.14
N LEU A 3 40.36 23.73 -3.15
CA LEU A 3 39.01 24.23 -3.39
C LEU A 3 38.05 23.10 -3.74
N ASP A 4 38.49 22.13 -4.55
CA ASP A 4 37.71 20.99 -4.94
C ASP A 4 37.42 20.05 -3.74
N TYR A 5 38.39 19.92 -2.84
CA TYR A 5 38.21 19.15 -1.60
C TYR A 5 37.19 19.83 -0.64
N GLU A 6 37.27 21.14 -0.45
CA GLU A 6 36.32 21.89 0.38
C GLU A 6 34.89 21.83 -0.21
N GLN A 7 34.72 21.94 -1.53
CA GLN A 7 33.43 21.80 -2.21
C GLN A 7 32.85 20.41 -2.05
N SER A 8 33.68 19.37 -2.23
CA SER A 8 33.26 17.98 -2.06
C SER A 8 32.88 17.67 -0.62
N THR A 9 33.63 18.21 0.36
CA THR A 9 33.32 18.02 1.78
C THR A 9 32.01 18.71 2.17
N ASN A 10 31.77 19.91 1.68
CA ASN A 10 30.50 20.62 1.92
C ASN A 10 29.32 19.91 1.30
N TYR A 11 29.48 19.36 0.08
CA TYR A 11 28.45 18.56 -0.56
C TYR A 11 28.12 17.29 0.22
N ILE A 12 29.13 16.54 0.67
CA ILE A 12 28.92 15.32 1.48
C ILE A 12 28.21 15.66 2.79
N ASN A 13 28.60 16.75 3.46
CA ASN A 13 27.95 17.17 4.69
C ASN A 13 26.50 17.60 4.47
N SER A 14 26.19 18.30 3.39
CA SER A 14 24.81 18.66 3.06
C SER A 14 23.95 17.46 2.74
N CYS A 15 24.47 16.46 2.00
CA CYS A 15 23.78 15.20 1.74
C CYS A 15 23.52 14.42 3.04
N LYS A 16 24.52 14.33 3.93
CA LYS A 16 24.36 13.65 5.21
C LYS A 16 23.30 14.32 6.07
N TYR A 17 23.34 15.65 6.17
CA TYR A 17 22.34 16.41 6.92
C TYR A 17 20.93 16.24 6.37
N TYR A 18 20.78 16.17 5.05
CA TYR A 18 19.51 15.89 4.40
C TYR A 18 18.98 14.51 4.78
N ILE A 19 19.82 13.47 4.71
CA ILE A 19 19.44 12.09 5.06
C ILE A 19 19.04 11.99 6.54
N ASP A 20 19.83 12.57 7.44
CA ASP A 20 19.55 12.57 8.88
C ASP A 20 18.19 13.25 9.17
N ASN A 21 17.88 14.37 8.52
CA ASN A 21 16.60 15.05 8.64
C ASN A 21 15.44 14.19 8.11
N GLN A 22 15.61 13.52 6.97
CA GLN A 22 14.59 12.63 6.40
C GLN A 22 14.30 11.46 7.35
N ILE A 23 15.34 10.82 7.89
CA ILE A 23 15.20 9.71 8.86
C ILE A 23 14.44 10.21 10.09
N ASN A 24 14.85 11.33 10.69
CA ASN A 24 14.18 11.87 11.87
C ASN A 24 12.71 12.19 11.60
N THR A 25 12.41 12.76 10.44
CA THR A 25 11.03 13.06 10.04
C THR A 25 10.19 11.79 9.91
N VAL A 26 10.73 10.75 9.27
CA VAL A 26 10.03 9.46 9.15
C VAL A 26 9.84 8.81 10.52
N CYS A 27 10.86 8.80 11.39
CA CYS A 27 10.73 8.27 12.74
C CYS A 27 9.65 9.01 13.54
N GLN A 28 9.62 10.33 13.47
CA GLN A 28 8.60 11.13 14.14
C GLN A 28 7.19 10.81 13.64
N LEU A 29 7.00 10.68 12.32
CA LEU A 29 5.74 10.28 11.72
C LEU A 29 5.28 8.88 12.18
N LEU A 30 6.22 7.93 12.29
CA LEU A 30 5.93 6.59 12.76
C LEU A 30 5.56 6.58 14.25
N ILE A 31 6.18 7.43 15.07
CA ILE A 31 5.82 7.64 16.50
C ILE A 31 4.41 8.24 16.60
N GLU A 32 4.15 9.34 15.90
CA GLU A 32 2.87 10.04 15.92
C GLU A 32 1.68 9.14 15.48
N ASN A 33 1.94 8.19 14.58
CA ASN A 33 0.94 7.22 14.13
C ASN A 33 0.97 5.89 14.90
N GLY A 34 1.80 5.76 15.93
CA GLY A 34 1.81 4.61 16.84
C GLY A 34 2.42 3.34 16.27
N TYR A 35 3.33 3.42 15.29
CA TYR A 35 4.04 2.27 14.73
C TYR A 35 5.34 1.94 15.47
N ILE A 36 6.00 2.97 16.00
CA ILE A 36 7.19 2.82 16.84
C ILE A 36 7.05 3.66 18.10
N GLU A 37 7.82 3.32 19.11
CA GLU A 37 7.96 4.06 20.36
C GLU A 37 9.43 4.24 20.74
N GLU A 38 9.76 5.31 21.42
CA GLU A 38 11.14 5.55 21.89
C GLU A 38 11.53 4.47 22.89
N ASN A 39 12.75 3.97 22.76
CA ASN A 39 13.31 3.03 23.74
C ASN A 39 13.83 3.80 24.95
N ASN A 40 13.23 3.58 26.12
CA ASN A 40 13.58 4.26 27.36
C ASN A 40 14.93 3.80 27.95
N GLU A 41 15.46 2.65 27.49
CA GLU A 41 16.70 2.07 28.01
C GLU A 41 17.92 2.44 27.18
N ILE A 42 17.74 2.63 25.86
CA ILE A 42 18.82 2.92 24.91
C ILE A 42 18.44 4.16 24.12
N SER A 43 19.19 5.26 24.32
CA SER A 43 18.96 6.50 23.58
C SER A 43 19.11 6.30 22.08
N ASP A 44 18.37 7.08 21.30
CA ASP A 44 18.37 7.06 19.83
C ASP A 44 17.98 5.71 19.19
N THR A 45 17.22 4.89 19.91
CA THR A 45 16.65 3.64 19.40
C THR A 45 15.14 3.59 19.60
N TYR A 46 14.47 2.79 18.79
CA TYR A 46 13.01 2.65 18.78
C TYR A 46 12.60 1.19 18.92
N ASN A 47 11.48 0.96 19.60
CA ASN A 47 10.82 -0.33 19.65
C ASN A 47 9.63 -0.34 18.69
N LEU A 48 9.37 -1.48 18.04
CA LEU A 48 8.14 -1.67 17.28
C LEU A 48 6.96 -1.84 18.24
N THR A 49 5.88 -1.12 17.97
CA THR A 49 4.59 -1.40 18.59
C THR A 49 3.95 -2.65 17.99
N PHE A 50 2.77 -3.05 18.47
CA PHE A 50 1.97 -4.12 17.85
C PHE A 50 1.69 -3.81 16.35
N TYR A 51 1.27 -2.58 16.04
CA TYR A 51 1.02 -2.14 14.66
C TYR A 51 2.30 -2.08 13.82
N GLY A 52 3.38 -1.59 14.39
CA GLY A 52 4.69 -1.56 13.73
C GLY A 52 5.20 -2.96 13.41
N SER A 53 5.05 -3.90 14.34
CA SER A 53 5.39 -5.30 14.12
C SER A 53 4.55 -5.94 13.02
N GLY A 54 3.25 -5.64 12.96
CA GLY A 54 2.39 -6.07 11.86
C GLY A 54 2.85 -5.49 10.52
N ALA A 55 3.06 -4.17 10.47
CA ALA A 55 3.48 -3.47 9.26
C ALA A 55 4.83 -3.98 8.72
N SER A 56 5.80 -4.28 9.59
CA SER A 56 7.13 -4.76 9.19
C SER A 56 7.12 -6.11 8.46
N ASN A 57 6.02 -6.86 8.55
CA ASN A 57 5.86 -8.15 7.87
C ASN A 57 5.11 -8.03 6.51
N ILE A 58 4.65 -6.86 6.15
CA ILE A 58 3.93 -6.63 4.89
C ILE A 58 4.90 -5.99 3.90
N THR A 59 5.16 -6.67 2.78
CA THR A 59 6.13 -6.24 1.76
C THR A 59 5.51 -6.00 0.38
N GLU A 60 4.34 -6.59 0.11
CA GLU A 60 3.72 -6.59 -1.22
C GLU A 60 2.82 -5.38 -1.47
N ILE A 61 2.40 -4.70 -0.42
CA ILE A 61 1.51 -3.54 -0.48
C ILE A 61 1.98 -2.47 0.52
N HIS A 62 1.40 -1.27 0.45
CA HIS A 62 1.75 -0.21 1.39
C HIS A 62 1.42 -0.62 2.85
N ALA A 63 2.45 -0.98 3.61
CA ALA A 63 2.32 -1.63 4.92
C ALA A 63 1.48 -0.84 5.94
N LEU A 64 1.70 0.48 6.02
CA LEU A 64 0.97 1.33 6.98
C LEU A 64 -0.52 1.42 6.64
N ILE A 65 -0.84 1.52 5.34
CA ILE A 65 -2.24 1.55 4.87
C ILE A 65 -2.92 0.21 5.15
N ALA A 66 -2.23 -0.90 4.89
CA ALA A 66 -2.78 -2.23 5.15
C ALA A 66 -3.13 -2.42 6.63
N ILE A 67 -2.23 -2.09 7.54
CA ILE A 67 -2.48 -2.21 8.98
C ILE A 67 -3.57 -1.26 9.46
N GLU A 68 -3.57 -0.01 9.01
CA GLU A 68 -4.62 0.95 9.38
C GLU A 68 -5.98 0.52 8.84
N SER A 69 -6.04 0.02 7.61
CA SER A 69 -7.26 -0.55 7.02
C SER A 69 -7.78 -1.75 7.81
N MET A 70 -6.92 -2.67 8.21
CA MET A 70 -7.29 -3.80 9.06
C MET A 70 -7.87 -3.33 10.39
N ASN A 71 -7.22 -2.37 11.05
CA ASN A 71 -7.67 -1.84 12.32
C ASN A 71 -9.03 -1.11 12.23
N LEU A 72 -9.22 -0.30 11.20
CA LEU A 72 -10.47 0.45 10.96
C LEU A 72 -11.65 -0.47 10.61
N ASN A 73 -11.39 -1.68 10.10
CA ASN A 73 -12.42 -2.61 9.65
C ASN A 73 -12.45 -3.88 10.52
N ASP A 74 -12.16 -3.76 11.80
CA ASP A 74 -12.19 -4.85 12.79
C ASP A 74 -11.50 -6.13 12.28
N TYR A 75 -10.28 -5.98 11.74
CA TYR A 75 -9.47 -7.06 11.16
C TYR A 75 -10.23 -7.88 10.09
N TYR A 76 -11.17 -7.25 9.41
CA TYR A 76 -12.03 -7.84 8.38
C TYR A 76 -12.91 -9.00 8.86
N ASN A 77 -13.22 -9.08 10.16
CA ASN A 77 -14.00 -10.17 10.75
C ASN A 77 -15.39 -10.33 10.11
N ASP A 78 -15.97 -9.25 9.63
CA ASP A 78 -17.27 -9.25 8.96
C ASP A 78 -17.24 -9.65 7.48
N PHE A 79 -16.06 -9.89 6.92
CA PHE A 79 -15.91 -10.22 5.50
C PHE A 79 -15.70 -11.72 5.29
N SER A 80 -16.36 -12.27 4.29
CA SER A 80 -16.09 -13.64 3.83
C SER A 80 -14.74 -13.70 3.12
N THR A 81 -14.18 -14.91 3.01
CA THR A 81 -12.93 -15.15 2.25
C THR A 81 -13.05 -14.67 0.79
N ILE A 82 -14.19 -14.90 0.15
CA ILE A 82 -14.44 -14.49 -1.24
C ILE A 82 -14.45 -12.97 -1.36
N GLU A 83 -15.08 -12.27 -0.41
CA GLU A 83 -15.07 -10.80 -0.36
C GLU A 83 -13.67 -10.26 -0.18
N LEU A 84 -12.86 -10.89 0.68
CA LEU A 84 -11.46 -10.49 0.90
C LEU A 84 -10.59 -10.73 -0.34
N VAL A 85 -10.77 -11.83 -1.07
CA VAL A 85 -10.06 -12.05 -2.33
C VAL A 85 -10.39 -10.95 -3.34
N GLY A 86 -11.67 -10.60 -3.48
CA GLY A 86 -12.08 -9.48 -4.33
C GLY A 86 -11.47 -8.15 -3.87
N PHE A 87 -11.49 -7.86 -2.59
CA PHE A 87 -10.89 -6.64 -2.05
C PHE A 87 -9.37 -6.59 -2.26
N LEU A 88 -8.65 -7.65 -1.92
CA LEU A 88 -7.19 -7.69 -2.04
C LEU A 88 -6.70 -7.58 -3.48
N SER A 89 -7.56 -7.90 -4.47
CA SER A 89 -7.21 -7.74 -5.89
C SER A 89 -6.86 -6.31 -6.29
N ILE A 90 -7.34 -5.30 -5.55
CA ILE A 90 -7.02 -3.90 -5.84
C ILE A 90 -5.52 -3.59 -5.75
N PHE A 91 -4.79 -4.37 -4.96
CA PHE A 91 -3.36 -4.19 -4.73
C PHE A 91 -2.46 -5.00 -5.69
N MET A 92 -3.03 -5.81 -6.57
CA MET A 92 -2.23 -6.71 -7.42
C MET A 92 -1.48 -6.00 -8.55
N GLY A 93 -1.71 -4.69 -8.77
CA GLY A 93 -1.00 -3.90 -9.79
C GLY A 93 -1.19 -4.40 -11.23
N ILE A 94 -2.23 -5.18 -11.50
CA ILE A 94 -2.51 -5.73 -12.83
C ILE A 94 -2.88 -4.59 -13.75
N LYS A 95 -2.09 -4.36 -14.79
CA LYS A 95 -2.37 -3.35 -15.81
C LYS A 95 -3.38 -3.91 -16.81
N LEU A 96 -4.57 -3.36 -16.82
CA LEU A 96 -5.50 -3.53 -17.92
C LEU A 96 -5.20 -2.53 -19.02
N ASN A 97 -5.62 -2.87 -20.25
CA ASN A 97 -5.61 -1.92 -21.34
C ASN A 97 -6.43 -0.67 -20.95
N ASP A 98 -5.90 0.54 -21.21
CA ASP A 98 -6.49 1.81 -20.74
C ASP A 98 -7.97 1.99 -21.13
N GLU A 99 -8.42 1.33 -22.20
CA GLU A 99 -9.83 1.31 -22.63
C GLU A 99 -10.77 0.61 -21.65
N TYR A 100 -10.25 -0.27 -20.79
CA TYR A 100 -11.03 -1.10 -19.84
C TYR A 100 -10.76 -0.75 -18.39
N ARG A 101 -9.88 0.21 -18.12
CA ARG A 101 -9.49 0.59 -16.77
C ARG A 101 -10.54 1.46 -16.11
N SER A 102 -11.13 0.97 -15.03
CA SER A 102 -12.03 1.75 -14.19
C SER A 102 -11.25 2.67 -13.25
N SER A 103 -11.60 3.96 -13.27
CA SER A 103 -11.06 4.93 -12.31
C SER A 103 -11.71 4.84 -10.92
N PHE A 104 -12.79 4.05 -10.79
CA PHE A 104 -13.55 3.89 -9.55
C PHE A 104 -13.95 2.43 -9.36
N PRO A 105 -14.10 1.98 -8.08
CA PRO A 105 -14.55 0.61 -7.80
C PRO A 105 -15.97 0.40 -8.34
N ASN A 106 -16.07 -0.40 -9.39
CA ASN A 106 -17.33 -0.77 -10.03
C ASN A 106 -17.74 -2.18 -9.62
N THR A 107 -17.95 -2.39 -8.31
CA THR A 107 -18.40 -3.66 -7.77
C THR A 107 -19.88 -3.60 -7.38
N LYS A 108 -20.59 -4.72 -7.54
CA LYS A 108 -21.99 -4.90 -7.10
C LYS A 108 -22.09 -5.03 -5.58
N ASN A 109 -21.01 -5.42 -4.90
CA ASN A 109 -20.96 -5.60 -3.47
C ASN A 109 -20.74 -4.24 -2.77
N SER A 110 -21.79 -3.70 -2.15
CA SER A 110 -21.76 -2.41 -1.45
C SER A 110 -20.77 -2.39 -0.28
N LYS A 111 -20.54 -3.52 0.38
CA LYS A 111 -19.63 -3.69 1.51
C LYS A 111 -18.18 -3.57 1.06
N ILE A 112 -17.81 -4.24 -0.03
CA ILE A 112 -16.50 -4.10 -0.66
C ILE A 112 -16.29 -2.69 -1.20
N LYS A 113 -17.32 -2.12 -1.83
CA LYS A 113 -17.26 -0.75 -2.33
C LYS A 113 -16.93 0.26 -1.23
N SER A 114 -17.53 0.10 -0.05
CA SER A 114 -17.25 0.92 1.13
C SER A 114 -15.82 0.72 1.62
N LEU A 115 -15.35 -0.53 1.69
CA LEU A 115 -13.99 -0.88 2.11
C LEU A 115 -12.93 -0.30 1.17
N VAL A 116 -13.12 -0.44 -0.15
CA VAL A 116 -12.23 0.14 -1.16
C VAL A 116 -12.18 1.67 -1.04
N LYS A 117 -13.34 2.32 -0.85
CA LYS A 117 -13.40 3.76 -0.66
C LYS A 117 -12.62 4.21 0.59
N SER A 118 -12.81 3.53 1.71
CA SER A 118 -12.06 3.79 2.94
C SER A 118 -10.54 3.65 2.72
N ASN A 119 -10.11 2.66 1.96
CA ASN A 119 -8.70 2.50 1.60
C ASN A 119 -8.18 3.63 0.69
N MET A 120 -8.95 4.10 -0.28
CA MET A 120 -8.58 5.26 -1.09
C MET A 120 -8.38 6.50 -0.22
N GLU A 121 -9.24 6.73 0.77
CA GLU A 121 -9.11 7.83 1.73
C GLU A 121 -7.82 7.72 2.57
N LEU A 122 -7.43 6.49 2.96
CA LEU A 122 -6.14 6.24 3.62
C LEU A 122 -4.96 6.57 2.71
N TYR A 123 -5.03 6.20 1.46
CA TYR A 123 -4.02 6.55 0.47
C TYR A 123 -3.87 8.07 0.33
N GLU A 124 -4.95 8.80 0.16
CA GLU A 124 -4.92 10.27 0.11
C GLU A 124 -4.32 10.88 1.39
N LYS A 125 -4.66 10.32 2.57
CA LYS A 125 -4.07 10.72 3.85
C LYS A 125 -2.54 10.59 3.82
N TYR A 126 -2.02 9.42 3.43
CA TYR A 126 -0.58 9.18 3.39
C TYR A 126 0.15 9.97 2.29
N MET A 127 -0.47 10.17 1.13
CA MET A 127 0.05 11.09 0.11
C MET A 127 0.20 12.52 0.64
N ASN A 128 -0.82 13.03 1.31
CA ASN A 128 -0.77 14.36 1.90
C ASN A 128 0.32 14.48 2.97
N ILE A 129 0.55 13.43 3.76
CA ILE A 129 1.65 13.36 4.72
C ILE A 129 3.00 13.43 4.00
N GLN A 130 3.20 12.64 2.95
CA GLN A 130 4.43 12.63 2.15
C GLN A 130 4.72 14.02 1.55
N LEU A 131 3.71 14.64 0.97
CA LEU A 131 3.83 15.99 0.39
C LEU A 131 4.14 17.05 1.45
N LYS A 132 3.46 17.00 2.60
CA LYS A 132 3.63 17.98 3.69
C LYS A 132 5.03 17.96 4.29
N TYR A 133 5.61 16.78 4.41
CA TYR A 133 6.89 16.59 5.10
C TYR A 133 8.07 16.35 4.13
N ASP A 134 7.81 16.35 2.82
CA ASP A 134 8.80 16.07 1.78
C ASP A 134 9.54 14.74 2.03
N VAL A 135 8.80 13.71 2.44
CA VAL A 135 9.33 12.36 2.70
C VAL A 135 8.64 11.34 1.83
N LYS A 136 9.34 10.30 1.42
CA LYS A 136 8.75 9.17 0.70
C LYS A 136 8.48 8.02 1.69
N ILE A 137 7.19 7.73 1.92
CA ILE A 137 6.73 6.65 2.79
C ILE A 137 5.94 5.64 1.94
N GLY A 138 6.64 4.80 1.20
CA GLY A 138 6.02 3.82 0.32
C GLY A 138 5.95 4.24 -1.15
N GLU A 139 5.18 3.52 -1.93
CA GLU A 139 5.07 3.71 -3.38
C GLU A 139 3.95 4.68 -3.77
N ASP A 140 4.02 5.18 -5.01
CA ASP A 140 3.04 6.15 -5.52
C ASP A 140 1.71 5.47 -5.80
N VAL A 141 0.64 5.98 -5.21
CA VAL A 141 -0.67 5.34 -5.12
C VAL A 141 -1.41 5.27 -6.44
N ASN A 142 -1.22 6.27 -7.29
CA ASN A 142 -2.04 6.41 -8.50
C ASN A 142 -1.74 5.33 -9.56
N GLU A 143 -0.63 4.62 -9.44
CA GLU A 143 -0.24 3.58 -10.40
C GLU A 143 -0.62 2.16 -9.98
N LEU A 144 -0.97 1.95 -8.72
CA LEU A 144 -1.03 0.61 -8.11
C LEU A 144 -2.43 0.06 -7.89
N LEU A 145 -3.47 0.89 -7.73
CA LEU A 145 -4.81 0.39 -7.46
C LEU A 145 -5.56 0.07 -8.75
N THR A 146 -6.02 -1.19 -8.88
CA THR A 146 -6.86 -1.66 -9.98
C THR A 146 -8.20 -2.13 -9.45
N PHE A 147 -9.30 -1.66 -10.03
CA PHE A 147 -10.65 -1.95 -9.52
C PHE A 147 -11.41 -2.97 -10.38
N ASP A 148 -10.82 -3.40 -11.48
CA ASP A 148 -11.50 -4.14 -12.54
C ASP A 148 -11.63 -5.64 -12.25
N LEU A 149 -10.86 -6.16 -11.29
CA LEU A 149 -10.83 -7.58 -10.96
C LEU A 149 -11.71 -7.98 -9.79
N ILE A 150 -12.27 -7.02 -9.04
CA ILE A 150 -12.99 -7.27 -7.78
C ILE A 150 -14.09 -8.33 -7.98
N ASP A 151 -15.05 -8.05 -8.87
CA ASP A 151 -16.17 -8.94 -9.11
C ASP A 151 -15.73 -10.23 -9.84
N SER A 152 -14.80 -10.11 -10.78
CA SER A 152 -14.29 -11.27 -11.54
C SER A 152 -13.58 -12.29 -10.66
N LEU A 153 -12.80 -11.86 -9.68
CA LEU A 153 -12.14 -12.78 -8.74
C LEU A 153 -13.12 -13.41 -7.76
N GLN A 154 -14.17 -12.69 -7.35
CA GLN A 154 -15.23 -13.29 -6.55
C GLN A 154 -15.97 -14.35 -7.32
N GLU A 155 -16.38 -14.07 -8.56
CA GLU A 155 -17.01 -15.06 -9.44
C GLU A 155 -16.10 -16.27 -9.69
N TRP A 156 -14.79 -16.04 -9.88
CA TRP A 156 -13.82 -17.13 -10.06
C TRP A 156 -13.72 -18.02 -8.81
N CYS A 157 -13.76 -17.46 -7.62
CA CYS A 157 -13.73 -18.22 -6.36
C CYS A 157 -14.97 -19.09 -6.13
N GLU A 158 -16.10 -18.80 -6.78
CA GLU A 158 -17.34 -19.57 -6.69
C GLU A 158 -17.40 -20.76 -7.68
N LEU A 159 -16.41 -20.89 -8.57
CA LEU A 159 -16.37 -21.98 -9.54
C LEU A 159 -15.97 -23.31 -8.90
N GLU A 160 -16.67 -24.37 -9.28
CA GLU A 160 -16.57 -25.68 -8.62
C GLU A 160 -15.46 -26.58 -9.17
N ASN A 161 -14.99 -26.34 -10.41
CA ASN A 161 -14.06 -27.24 -11.07
C ASN A 161 -13.10 -26.53 -12.04
N GLU A 162 -12.02 -27.24 -12.38
CA GLU A 162 -10.95 -26.73 -13.23
C GLU A 162 -11.43 -26.32 -14.65
N GLN A 163 -12.41 -27.01 -15.19
CA GLN A 163 -12.92 -26.69 -16.54
C GLN A 163 -13.66 -25.35 -16.55
N GLN A 164 -14.48 -25.10 -15.52
CA GLN A 164 -15.15 -23.82 -15.34
C GLN A 164 -14.14 -22.70 -15.13
N CYS A 165 -13.10 -22.92 -14.31
CA CYS A 165 -12.03 -21.93 -14.08
C CYS A 165 -11.28 -21.59 -15.39
N LYS A 166 -10.91 -22.60 -16.19
CA LYS A 166 -10.24 -22.37 -17.49
C LYS A 166 -11.15 -21.61 -18.47
N TYR A 167 -12.42 -21.99 -18.56
CA TYR A 167 -13.38 -21.30 -19.41
C TYR A 167 -13.57 -19.85 -18.97
N PHE A 168 -13.70 -19.61 -17.68
CA PHE A 168 -13.85 -18.26 -17.12
C PHE A 168 -12.66 -17.36 -17.46
N ILE A 169 -11.43 -17.85 -17.27
CA ILE A 169 -10.21 -17.11 -17.62
C ILE A 169 -10.21 -16.77 -19.11
N GLN A 170 -10.53 -17.75 -19.98
CA GLN A 170 -10.53 -17.53 -21.42
C GLN A 170 -11.60 -16.54 -21.91
N THR A 171 -12.73 -16.46 -21.23
CA THR A 171 -13.85 -15.61 -21.66
C THR A 171 -13.84 -14.22 -21.01
N ASN A 172 -13.46 -14.13 -19.76
CA ASN A 172 -13.60 -12.89 -18.96
C ASN A 172 -12.28 -12.16 -18.73
N LEU A 173 -11.14 -12.87 -18.81
CA LEU A 173 -9.83 -12.29 -18.48
C LEU A 173 -8.87 -12.20 -19.68
N ASN A 174 -9.33 -12.49 -20.89
CA ASN A 174 -8.51 -12.40 -22.12
C ASN A 174 -7.99 -10.98 -22.44
N SER A 175 -8.55 -9.95 -21.82
CA SER A 175 -8.13 -8.56 -21.97
C SER A 175 -7.08 -8.12 -20.94
N ILE A 176 -6.68 -9.03 -20.03
CA ILE A 176 -5.71 -8.73 -18.98
C ILE A 176 -4.32 -9.05 -19.50
N GLU A 177 -3.53 -8.03 -19.78
CA GLU A 177 -2.10 -8.17 -19.98
C GLU A 177 -1.45 -8.27 -18.58
N LEU A 178 -1.01 -9.47 -18.23
CA LEU A 178 -0.15 -9.65 -17.07
C LEU A 178 1.20 -9.00 -17.40
N SER A 179 1.49 -7.85 -16.80
CA SER A 179 2.80 -7.24 -16.90
C SER A 179 3.82 -8.17 -16.22
N SER A 180 4.70 -8.76 -17.02
CA SER A 180 5.88 -9.50 -16.58
C SER A 180 6.92 -8.58 -15.99
#